data_2b490ef0c38fa4273cff0cb716f8c091
#
_entry.id   2b490ef0c38fa4273cff0cb716f8c091
#
_cell.length_a   1.000
_cell.length_b   1.000
_cell.length_c   1.000
_cell.angle_alpha   90.00
_cell.angle_beta   90.00
_cell.angle_gamma   90.00
#
_symmetry.space_group_name_H-M   'P 1'
#
loop_
_entity.id
_entity.type
_entity.pdbx_description
1 polymer ?
#
loop_
_entity_poly.entity_id
_entity_poly.type
_entity_poly.pdbx_seq_one_letter_code
_entity_poly.pdbx_strand_id
1 'polypeptide(L)'
;MRLEGKTAIVTGGASGFGAGIARKFAAEGARVMVADLNIALARGVAEEIGGIACHVDVSNDASVAAMAGSVPEDFGVPDILVNNAGITHLPAAMEEVSEEDFDRVWAVNCKSVYLTARHLVPAMKQAGKGAILNVASTAGISPRPKLNWYNASKGWMITATKTMAVELAPEGIRVNAICPVAGETPLLASFMGEDTPEMRAKFLSTIPLGRFSTPEDMGNAACFLCSDEAAMVTGVAMEVDGGRCI
;
A
#
# COMPACT_ATOMS: atom_id res chain seq x y z
N MET A 1 14.01 14.27 -11.93
CA MET A 1 13.17 13.58 -10.93
C MET A 1 12.18 12.67 -11.66
N ARG A 2 11.94 11.47 -11.14
CA ARG A 2 11.16 10.42 -11.83
C ARG A 2 9.65 10.66 -11.80
N LEU A 3 9.17 11.48 -10.84
CA LEU A 3 7.77 11.81 -10.63
C LEU A 3 7.51 13.31 -10.71
N GLU A 4 8.36 14.05 -11.39
CA GLU A 4 8.24 15.50 -11.56
C GLU A 4 6.87 15.91 -12.08
N GLY A 5 6.21 16.81 -11.36
CA GLY A 5 4.90 17.34 -11.74
C GLY A 5 3.72 16.38 -11.56
N LYS A 6 3.94 15.16 -11.05
CA LYS A 6 2.86 14.21 -10.74
C LYS A 6 2.23 14.49 -9.38
N THR A 7 0.98 14.11 -9.24
CA THR A 7 0.24 14.15 -7.96
C THR A 7 -0.06 12.73 -7.49
N ALA A 8 0.09 12.48 -6.18
CA ALA A 8 -0.07 11.14 -5.61
C ALA A 8 -0.88 11.17 -4.30
N ILE A 9 -1.79 10.22 -4.14
CA ILE A 9 -2.46 9.92 -2.87
C ILE A 9 -1.86 8.64 -2.30
N VAL A 10 -1.39 8.67 -1.04
CA VAL A 10 -0.84 7.51 -0.34
C VAL A 10 -1.68 7.22 0.89
N THR A 11 -2.46 6.13 0.88
CA THR A 11 -3.24 5.70 2.05
C THR A 11 -2.37 4.96 3.06
N GLY A 12 -2.64 5.15 4.37
CA GLY A 12 -1.73 4.66 5.42
C GLY A 12 -0.36 5.32 5.33
N GLY A 13 -0.32 6.58 4.87
CA GLY A 13 0.89 7.32 4.56
C GLY A 13 1.61 7.91 5.77
N ALA A 14 1.04 7.80 6.97
CA ALA A 14 1.59 8.43 8.17
C ALA A 14 2.73 7.65 8.83
N SER A 15 2.94 6.38 8.47
CA SER A 15 3.98 5.54 9.11
C SER A 15 4.48 4.44 8.18
N GLY A 16 5.52 3.72 8.60
CA GLY A 16 6.03 2.53 7.94
C GLY A 16 6.28 2.68 6.45
N PHE A 17 5.84 1.70 5.66
CA PHE A 17 6.04 1.70 4.21
C PHE A 17 5.34 2.87 3.51
N GLY A 18 4.12 3.23 3.95
CA GLY A 18 3.39 4.36 3.38
C GLY A 18 4.14 5.68 3.51
N ALA A 19 4.71 5.95 4.69
CA ALA A 19 5.53 7.14 4.90
C ALA A 19 6.82 7.12 4.05
N GLY A 20 7.46 5.93 3.91
CA GLY A 20 8.62 5.77 3.03
C GLY A 20 8.28 6.04 1.56
N ILE A 21 7.14 5.55 1.10
CA ILE A 21 6.65 5.80 -0.26
C ILE A 21 6.36 7.30 -0.44
N ALA A 22 5.67 7.94 0.50
CA ALA A 22 5.35 9.36 0.44
C ALA A 22 6.61 10.24 0.37
N ARG A 23 7.61 9.96 1.23
CA ARG A 23 8.92 10.65 1.21
C ARG A 23 9.64 10.47 -0.10
N LYS A 24 9.71 9.23 -0.60
CA LYS A 24 10.38 8.95 -1.88
C LYS A 24 9.69 9.66 -3.04
N PHE A 25 8.37 9.65 -3.07
CA PHE A 25 7.61 10.31 -4.14
C PHE A 25 7.86 11.82 -4.15
N ALA A 26 7.83 12.45 -2.97
CA ALA A 26 8.13 13.89 -2.84
C ALA A 26 9.58 14.21 -3.26
N ALA A 27 10.56 13.41 -2.83
CA ALA A 27 11.96 13.55 -3.22
C ALA A 27 12.18 13.40 -4.74
N GLU A 28 11.26 12.72 -5.44
CA GLU A 28 11.27 12.55 -6.90
C GLU A 28 10.34 13.55 -7.64
N GLY A 29 9.87 14.58 -6.93
CA GLY A 29 9.16 15.72 -7.52
C GLY A 29 7.63 15.60 -7.55
N ALA A 30 7.05 14.59 -6.91
CA ALA A 30 5.59 14.50 -6.80
C ALA A 30 5.04 15.38 -5.68
N ARG A 31 3.85 15.96 -5.89
CA ARG A 31 3.00 16.48 -4.81
C ARG A 31 2.24 15.33 -4.17
N VAL A 32 2.36 15.14 -2.87
CA VAL A 32 1.81 13.98 -2.18
C VAL A 32 0.74 14.36 -1.18
N MET A 33 -0.43 13.71 -1.27
CA MET A 33 -1.43 13.69 -0.21
C MET A 33 -1.17 12.47 0.67
N VAL A 34 -0.82 12.72 1.93
CA VAL A 34 -0.63 11.72 2.98
C VAL A 34 -1.98 11.47 3.64
N ALA A 35 -2.65 10.39 3.27
CA ALA A 35 -3.98 10.03 3.75
C ALA A 35 -3.89 8.94 4.81
N ASP A 36 -4.38 9.20 6.02
CA ASP A 36 -4.27 8.26 7.15
C ASP A 36 -5.40 8.44 8.15
N LEU A 37 -5.69 7.39 8.91
CA LEU A 37 -6.63 7.43 10.04
C LEU A 37 -6.07 8.33 11.17
N ASN A 38 -4.74 8.34 11.36
CA ASN A 38 -4.06 9.20 12.32
C ASN A 38 -3.64 10.51 11.65
N ILE A 39 -4.53 11.49 11.65
CA ILE A 39 -4.28 12.80 11.04
C ILE A 39 -3.08 13.55 11.67
N ALA A 40 -2.80 13.34 12.96
CA ALA A 40 -1.67 14.00 13.62
C ALA A 40 -0.34 13.51 13.05
N LEU A 41 -0.17 12.19 12.90
CA LEU A 41 1.02 11.62 12.27
C LEU A 41 1.08 11.96 10.77
N ALA A 42 -0.06 11.97 10.07
CA ALA A 42 -0.11 12.36 8.66
C ALA A 42 0.36 13.80 8.45
N ARG A 43 0.00 14.73 9.34
CA ARG A 43 0.50 16.12 9.30
C ARG A 43 2.01 16.18 9.45
N GLY A 44 2.60 15.43 10.38
CA GLY A 44 4.05 15.42 10.54
C GLY A 44 4.79 14.98 9.27
N VAL A 45 4.32 13.90 8.60
CA VAL A 45 4.91 13.47 7.33
C VAL A 45 4.64 14.48 6.21
N ALA A 46 3.43 15.04 6.14
CA ALA A 46 3.08 16.03 5.12
C ALA A 46 3.92 17.31 5.24
N GLU A 47 4.11 17.82 6.46
CA GLU A 47 4.97 18.98 6.73
C GLU A 47 6.43 18.72 6.32
N GLU A 48 6.96 17.53 6.65
CA GLU A 48 8.32 17.12 6.29
C GLU A 48 8.56 17.15 4.76
N ILE A 49 7.57 16.73 3.98
CA ILE A 49 7.69 16.58 2.53
C ILE A 49 7.08 17.73 1.71
N GLY A 50 6.54 18.76 2.36
CA GLY A 50 5.79 19.83 1.69
C GLY A 50 4.50 19.34 1.01
N GLY A 51 3.88 18.28 1.56
CA GLY A 51 2.67 17.63 1.05
C GLY A 51 1.39 18.08 1.74
N ILE A 52 0.33 17.33 1.56
CA ILE A 52 -1.00 17.58 2.11
C ILE A 52 -1.39 16.43 3.04
N ALA A 53 -1.85 16.72 4.26
CA ALA A 53 -2.40 15.69 5.15
C ALA A 53 -3.91 15.57 4.97
N CYS A 54 -4.41 14.34 4.90
CA CYS A 54 -5.85 14.06 4.82
C CYS A 54 -6.23 12.97 5.83
N HIS A 55 -7.31 13.21 6.60
CA HIS A 55 -7.88 12.17 7.45
C HIS A 55 -8.73 11.23 6.60
N VAL A 56 -8.50 9.92 6.72
CA VAL A 56 -9.34 8.91 6.07
C VAL A 56 -9.39 7.61 6.87
N ASP A 57 -10.58 7.10 7.09
CA ASP A 57 -10.82 5.69 7.39
C ASP A 57 -11.10 4.98 6.07
N VAL A 58 -10.13 4.23 5.57
CA VAL A 58 -10.23 3.53 4.28
C VAL A 58 -11.27 2.41 4.25
N SER A 59 -11.76 1.97 5.41
CA SER A 59 -12.82 0.96 5.53
C SER A 59 -14.23 1.53 5.39
N ASN A 60 -14.37 2.87 5.45
CA ASN A 60 -15.62 3.60 5.45
C ASN A 60 -15.85 4.34 4.13
N ASP A 61 -16.95 4.03 3.43
CA ASP A 61 -17.29 4.60 2.12
C ASP A 61 -17.41 6.14 2.14
N ALA A 62 -18.11 6.70 3.14
CA ALA A 62 -18.28 8.15 3.27
C ALA A 62 -16.95 8.88 3.55
N SER A 63 -16.04 8.25 4.33
CA SER A 63 -14.72 8.79 4.61
C SER A 63 -13.83 8.81 3.34
N VAL A 64 -13.87 7.74 2.55
CA VAL A 64 -13.12 7.68 1.27
C VAL A 64 -13.71 8.64 0.25
N ALA A 65 -15.04 8.77 0.17
CA ALA A 65 -15.70 9.78 -0.67
C ALA A 65 -15.29 11.20 -0.27
N ALA A 66 -15.26 11.50 1.04
CA ALA A 66 -14.81 12.80 1.55
C ALA A 66 -13.33 13.08 1.22
N MET A 67 -12.44 12.07 1.35
CA MET A 67 -11.05 12.19 0.92
C MET A 67 -10.96 12.52 -0.57
N ALA A 68 -11.67 11.79 -1.43
CA ALA A 68 -11.68 12.03 -2.87
C ALA A 68 -12.20 13.44 -3.21
N GLY A 69 -13.24 13.92 -2.51
CA GLY A 69 -13.79 15.27 -2.68
C GLY A 69 -12.95 16.40 -2.04
N SER A 70 -11.99 16.06 -1.18
CA SER A 70 -11.10 17.03 -0.53
C SER A 70 -9.79 17.29 -1.28
N VAL A 71 -9.59 16.62 -2.42
CA VAL A 71 -8.43 16.87 -3.28
C VAL A 71 -8.48 18.32 -3.75
N PRO A 72 -7.45 19.14 -3.48
CA PRO A 72 -7.47 20.55 -3.88
C PRO A 72 -7.55 20.71 -5.41
N GLU A 73 -8.19 21.79 -5.85
CA GLU A 73 -8.36 22.06 -7.29
C GLU A 73 -7.01 22.13 -8.03
N ASP A 74 -6.01 22.73 -7.42
CA ASP A 74 -4.65 22.85 -7.96
C ASP A 74 -3.83 21.56 -7.88
N PHE A 75 -4.31 20.56 -7.13
CA PHE A 75 -3.75 19.20 -7.13
C PHE A 75 -4.23 18.42 -8.36
N GLY A 76 -5.45 18.71 -8.81
CA GLY A 76 -6.08 18.07 -9.96
C GLY A 76 -6.44 16.60 -9.72
N VAL A 77 -6.68 15.87 -10.81
CA VAL A 77 -6.91 14.42 -10.75
C VAL A 77 -5.61 13.74 -10.37
N PRO A 78 -5.60 12.89 -9.34
CA PRO A 78 -4.38 12.19 -8.94
C PRO A 78 -3.80 11.35 -10.09
N ASP A 79 -2.51 11.57 -10.40
CA ASP A 79 -1.78 10.72 -11.35
C ASP A 79 -1.48 9.35 -10.74
N ILE A 80 -1.32 9.29 -9.41
CA ILE A 80 -0.92 8.09 -8.69
C ILE A 80 -1.82 7.87 -7.48
N LEU A 81 -2.33 6.64 -7.34
CA LEU A 81 -3.01 6.15 -6.15
C LEU A 81 -2.22 4.99 -5.54
N VAL A 82 -1.81 5.11 -4.27
CA VAL A 82 -1.18 4.03 -3.52
C VAL A 82 -2.12 3.53 -2.44
N ASN A 83 -2.63 2.32 -2.62
CA ASN A 83 -3.39 1.57 -1.62
C ASN A 83 -2.41 0.83 -0.71
N ASN A 84 -1.91 1.55 0.32
CA ASN A 84 -0.93 1.00 1.26
C ASN A 84 -1.54 0.70 2.63
N ALA A 85 -2.61 1.38 3.04
CA ALA A 85 -3.27 1.10 4.32
C ALA A 85 -3.57 -0.40 4.47
N GLY A 86 -3.17 -0.98 5.59
CA GLY A 86 -3.33 -2.39 5.84
C GLY A 86 -3.06 -2.76 7.29
N ILE A 87 -3.73 -3.80 7.76
CA ILE A 87 -3.61 -4.35 9.11
C ILE A 87 -3.50 -5.87 9.06
N THR A 88 -3.15 -6.46 10.19
CA THR A 88 -3.20 -7.91 10.43
C THR A 88 -3.96 -8.22 11.72
N HIS A 89 -4.38 -9.46 11.90
CA HIS A 89 -4.72 -10.00 13.20
C HIS A 89 -3.47 -10.59 13.87
N LEU A 90 -3.50 -10.82 15.17
CA LEU A 90 -2.42 -11.53 15.87
C LEU A 90 -2.35 -12.99 15.41
N PRO A 91 -1.16 -13.61 15.46
CA PRO A 91 -1.00 -15.01 15.07
C PRO A 91 -1.88 -15.94 15.94
N ALA A 92 -2.83 -16.64 15.30
CA ALA A 92 -3.75 -17.57 15.94
C ALA A 92 -4.04 -18.76 15.00
N ALA A 93 -4.59 -19.85 15.53
CA ALA A 93 -5.17 -20.89 14.69
C ALA A 93 -6.34 -20.29 13.89
N MET A 94 -6.57 -20.77 12.67
CA MET A 94 -7.52 -20.12 11.76
C MET A 94 -8.95 -20.10 12.32
N GLU A 95 -9.32 -21.10 13.07
CA GLU A 95 -10.63 -21.25 13.73
C GLU A 95 -10.78 -20.42 15.02
N GLU A 96 -9.68 -19.90 15.56
CA GLU A 96 -9.65 -19.08 16.78
C GLU A 96 -9.68 -17.58 16.48
N VAL A 97 -9.50 -17.17 15.22
CA VAL A 97 -9.61 -15.76 14.84
C VAL A 97 -11.07 -15.32 14.95
N SER A 98 -11.33 -14.27 15.71
CA SER A 98 -12.68 -13.75 15.88
C SER A 98 -13.29 -13.20 14.60
N GLU A 99 -14.62 -13.22 14.49
CA GLU A 99 -15.34 -12.59 13.37
C GLU A 99 -15.00 -11.10 13.27
N GLU A 100 -14.87 -10.40 14.41
CA GLU A 100 -14.48 -8.99 14.45
C GLU A 100 -13.10 -8.74 13.82
N ASP A 101 -12.10 -9.57 14.15
CA ASP A 101 -10.77 -9.46 13.56
C ASP A 101 -10.78 -9.82 12.06
N PHE A 102 -11.55 -10.83 11.67
CA PHE A 102 -11.74 -11.18 10.26
C PHE A 102 -12.36 -10.01 9.48
N ASP A 103 -13.47 -9.46 9.95
CA ASP A 103 -14.17 -8.36 9.30
C ASP A 103 -13.30 -7.11 9.22
N ARG A 104 -12.56 -6.79 10.28
CA ARG A 104 -11.65 -5.66 10.33
C ARG A 104 -10.52 -5.81 9.32
N VAL A 105 -9.88 -6.98 9.24
CA VAL A 105 -8.82 -7.26 8.25
C VAL A 105 -9.39 -7.15 6.84
N TRP A 106 -10.56 -7.70 6.58
CA TRP A 106 -11.21 -7.64 5.26
C TRP A 106 -11.61 -6.21 4.88
N ALA A 107 -12.19 -5.47 5.81
CA ALA A 107 -12.60 -4.08 5.57
C ALA A 107 -11.41 -3.17 5.23
N VAL A 108 -10.29 -3.32 5.94
CA VAL A 108 -9.11 -2.46 5.72
C VAL A 108 -8.26 -2.95 4.54
N ASN A 109 -8.04 -4.25 4.36
CA ASN A 109 -7.11 -4.75 3.34
C ASN A 109 -7.76 -4.95 1.96
N CYS A 110 -9.07 -5.27 1.92
CA CYS A 110 -9.75 -5.61 0.66
C CYS A 110 -10.76 -4.54 0.26
N LYS A 111 -11.73 -4.23 1.14
CA LYS A 111 -12.79 -3.26 0.84
C LYS A 111 -12.23 -1.88 0.58
N SER A 112 -11.13 -1.48 1.22
CA SER A 112 -10.46 -0.20 0.98
C SER A 112 -10.06 -0.01 -0.48
N VAL A 113 -9.48 -1.03 -1.12
CA VAL A 113 -9.09 -0.98 -2.54
C VAL A 113 -10.32 -0.79 -3.43
N TYR A 114 -11.42 -1.47 -3.10
CA TYR A 114 -12.69 -1.26 -3.81
C TYR A 114 -13.20 0.17 -3.63
N LEU A 115 -13.18 0.71 -2.41
CA LEU A 115 -13.68 2.06 -2.14
C LEU A 115 -12.84 3.14 -2.81
N THR A 116 -11.51 3.05 -2.74
CA THR A 116 -10.63 4.00 -3.42
C THR A 116 -10.81 3.93 -4.93
N ALA A 117 -10.94 2.73 -5.51
CA ALA A 117 -11.24 2.56 -6.92
C ALA A 117 -12.59 3.19 -7.30
N ARG A 118 -13.65 2.94 -6.52
CA ARG A 118 -14.98 3.50 -6.72
C ARG A 118 -14.99 5.03 -6.81
N HIS A 119 -14.23 5.70 -5.95
CA HIS A 119 -14.27 7.16 -5.84
C HIS A 119 -13.21 7.90 -6.67
N LEU A 120 -12.09 7.27 -7.01
CA LEU A 120 -10.99 7.93 -7.72
C LEU A 120 -10.85 7.49 -9.19
N VAL A 121 -11.09 6.21 -9.50
CA VAL A 121 -10.92 5.70 -10.87
C VAL A 121 -11.80 6.40 -11.92
N PRO A 122 -13.05 6.80 -11.64
CA PRO A 122 -13.84 7.52 -12.64
C PRO A 122 -13.17 8.81 -13.13
N ALA A 123 -12.56 9.59 -12.24
CA ALA A 123 -11.82 10.81 -12.62
C ALA A 123 -10.52 10.47 -13.37
N MET A 124 -9.79 9.43 -12.94
CA MET A 124 -8.58 8.96 -13.63
C MET A 124 -8.90 8.49 -15.06
N LYS A 125 -10.03 7.80 -15.28
CA LYS A 125 -10.50 7.40 -16.62
C LYS A 125 -10.80 8.62 -17.49
N GLN A 126 -11.47 9.63 -16.94
CA GLN A 126 -11.73 10.89 -17.68
C GLN A 126 -10.44 11.62 -18.07
N ALA A 127 -9.39 11.54 -17.22
CA ALA A 127 -8.08 12.08 -17.53
C ALA A 127 -7.27 11.22 -18.51
N GLY A 128 -7.68 9.98 -18.77
CA GLY A 128 -7.02 9.06 -19.70
C GLY A 128 -5.61 8.64 -19.28
N LYS A 129 -5.28 8.74 -18.01
CA LYS A 129 -3.95 8.41 -17.47
C LYS A 129 -4.01 8.07 -16.00
N GLY A 130 -3.04 7.28 -15.53
CA GLY A 130 -2.85 7.03 -14.11
C GLY A 130 -1.99 5.81 -13.80
N ALA A 131 -1.56 5.73 -12.54
CA ALA A 131 -0.91 4.56 -11.97
C ALA A 131 -1.53 4.23 -10.61
N ILE A 132 -1.97 2.99 -10.44
CA ILE A 132 -2.46 2.47 -9.15
C ILE A 132 -1.45 1.46 -8.64
N LEU A 133 -1.00 1.64 -7.41
CA LEU A 133 -0.12 0.72 -6.72
C LEU A 133 -0.79 0.14 -5.49
N ASN A 134 -0.91 -1.18 -5.43
CA ASN A 134 -1.43 -1.89 -4.28
C ASN A 134 -0.26 -2.46 -3.45
N VAL A 135 -0.20 -2.18 -2.16
CA VAL A 135 0.80 -2.77 -1.26
C VAL A 135 0.25 -4.09 -0.71
N ALA A 136 0.53 -5.16 -1.43
CA ALA A 136 0.15 -6.51 -1.07
C ALA A 136 1.09 -7.07 0.03
N SER A 137 1.64 -8.26 -0.14
CA SER A 137 2.61 -8.89 0.76
C SER A 137 3.11 -10.18 0.14
N THR A 138 4.33 -10.63 0.51
CA THR A 138 4.76 -12.02 0.31
C THR A 138 3.81 -13.03 0.95
N ALA A 139 3.04 -12.63 1.94
CA ALA A 139 2.00 -13.46 2.57
C ALA A 139 0.91 -13.92 1.60
N GLY A 140 0.65 -13.15 0.53
CA GLY A 140 -0.27 -13.55 -0.54
C GLY A 140 0.34 -14.50 -1.58
N ILE A 141 1.66 -14.72 -1.55
CA ILE A 141 2.41 -15.57 -2.48
C ILE A 141 2.89 -16.84 -1.77
N SER A 142 3.60 -16.66 -0.65
CA SER A 142 4.19 -17.72 0.19
C SER A 142 3.68 -17.57 1.62
N PRO A 143 2.43 -18.03 1.91
CA PRO A 143 1.74 -17.77 3.16
C PRO A 143 2.41 -18.44 4.36
N ARG A 144 2.34 -17.78 5.52
CA ARG A 144 2.80 -18.32 6.80
C ARG A 144 1.61 -18.87 7.60
N PRO A 145 1.79 -19.94 8.40
CA PRO A 145 0.74 -20.41 9.30
C PRO A 145 0.38 -19.34 10.35
N LYS A 146 -0.81 -19.49 10.94
CA LYS A 146 -1.37 -18.62 11.99
C LYS A 146 -1.76 -17.20 11.54
N LEU A 147 -1.63 -16.86 10.26
CA LEU A 147 -2.05 -15.57 9.67
C LEU A 147 -3.01 -15.79 8.49
N ASN A 148 -3.83 -16.82 8.53
CA ASN A 148 -4.60 -17.32 7.38
C ASN A 148 -5.43 -16.22 6.71
N TRP A 149 -6.21 -15.46 7.48
CA TRP A 149 -7.13 -14.47 6.93
C TRP A 149 -6.40 -13.23 6.41
N TYR A 150 -5.30 -12.84 7.06
CA TYR A 150 -4.39 -11.83 6.52
C TYR A 150 -3.76 -12.29 5.19
N ASN A 151 -3.21 -13.50 5.15
CA ASN A 151 -2.61 -14.05 3.93
C ASN A 151 -3.63 -14.06 2.77
N ALA A 152 -4.85 -14.52 3.05
CA ALA A 152 -5.95 -14.55 2.08
C ALA A 152 -6.31 -13.15 1.57
N SER A 153 -6.35 -12.14 2.46
CA SER A 153 -6.61 -10.75 2.06
C SER A 153 -5.54 -10.20 1.11
N LYS A 154 -4.27 -10.58 1.32
CA LYS A 154 -3.16 -10.17 0.45
C LYS A 154 -3.13 -10.94 -0.88
N GLY A 155 -3.52 -12.21 -0.88
CA GLY A 155 -3.77 -12.99 -2.10
C GLY A 155 -4.91 -12.40 -2.94
N TRP A 156 -6.01 -12.00 -2.29
CA TRP A 156 -7.10 -11.28 -2.94
C TRP A 156 -6.61 -10.00 -3.63
N MET A 157 -5.78 -9.20 -2.95
CA MET A 157 -5.24 -7.95 -3.50
C MET A 157 -4.38 -8.19 -4.75
N ILE A 158 -3.58 -9.26 -4.77
CA ILE A 158 -2.79 -9.65 -5.95
C ILE A 158 -3.71 -10.00 -7.13
N THR A 159 -4.78 -10.76 -6.89
CA THR A 159 -5.75 -11.10 -7.94
C THR A 159 -6.50 -9.86 -8.42
N ALA A 160 -6.97 -9.00 -7.50
CA ALA A 160 -7.64 -7.75 -7.83
C ALA A 160 -6.72 -6.84 -8.67
N THR A 161 -5.43 -6.74 -8.34
CA THR A 161 -4.45 -5.98 -9.13
C THR A 161 -4.41 -6.42 -10.57
N LYS A 162 -4.37 -7.73 -10.83
CA LYS A 162 -4.33 -8.28 -12.19
C LYS A 162 -5.61 -7.96 -12.97
N THR A 163 -6.77 -8.13 -12.34
CA THR A 163 -8.06 -7.83 -12.97
C THR A 163 -8.20 -6.33 -13.25
N MET A 164 -7.90 -5.49 -12.28
CA MET A 164 -7.92 -4.03 -12.47
C MET A 164 -6.96 -3.60 -13.59
N ALA A 165 -5.78 -4.22 -13.70
CA ALA A 165 -4.83 -3.92 -14.78
C ALA A 165 -5.42 -4.18 -16.16
N VAL A 166 -6.09 -5.32 -16.36
CA VAL A 166 -6.73 -5.67 -17.62
C VAL A 166 -7.89 -4.71 -17.96
N GLU A 167 -8.71 -4.38 -16.96
CA GLU A 167 -9.86 -3.51 -17.15
C GLU A 167 -9.47 -2.04 -17.41
N LEU A 168 -8.39 -1.56 -16.80
CA LEU A 168 -8.01 -0.15 -16.82
C LEU A 168 -6.93 0.19 -17.86
N ALA A 169 -6.22 -0.79 -18.41
CA ALA A 169 -5.20 -0.56 -19.42
C ALA A 169 -5.73 0.17 -20.67
N PRO A 170 -6.94 -0.15 -21.21
CA PRO A 170 -7.51 0.60 -22.34
C PRO A 170 -7.80 2.08 -22.03
N GLU A 171 -7.92 2.41 -20.74
CA GLU A 171 -8.15 3.78 -20.24
C GLU A 171 -6.84 4.53 -19.92
N GLY A 172 -5.68 3.99 -20.28
CA GLY A 172 -4.37 4.58 -20.01
C GLY A 172 -3.94 4.49 -18.54
N ILE A 173 -4.55 3.61 -17.73
CA ILE A 173 -4.24 3.46 -16.31
C ILE A 173 -3.52 2.13 -16.09
N ARG A 174 -2.34 2.18 -15.47
CA ARG A 174 -1.58 1.00 -15.08
C ARG A 174 -1.90 0.62 -13.63
N VAL A 175 -1.99 -0.68 -13.35
CA VAL A 175 -2.22 -1.17 -11.99
C VAL A 175 -1.21 -2.24 -11.65
N ASN A 176 -0.43 -2.04 -10.60
CA ASN A 176 0.59 -2.99 -10.14
C ASN A 176 0.51 -3.19 -8.63
N ALA A 177 1.18 -4.22 -8.13
CA ALA A 177 1.37 -4.44 -6.71
C ALA A 177 2.85 -4.58 -6.37
N ILE A 178 3.22 -4.19 -5.16
CA ILE A 178 4.45 -4.64 -4.49
C ILE A 178 4.08 -5.64 -3.41
N CYS A 179 4.95 -6.63 -3.21
CA CYS A 179 4.79 -7.70 -2.23
C CYS A 179 5.96 -7.66 -1.24
N PRO A 180 5.89 -6.81 -0.19
CA PRO A 180 6.92 -6.73 0.82
C PRO A 180 7.05 -8.01 1.64
N VAL A 181 8.27 -8.34 2.05
CA VAL A 181 8.52 -9.20 3.21
C VAL A 181 8.33 -8.41 4.51
N ALA A 182 8.44 -9.06 5.66
CA ALA A 182 8.48 -8.39 6.95
C ALA A 182 9.50 -7.24 6.95
N GLY A 183 9.06 -6.06 7.38
CA GLY A 183 9.86 -4.85 7.36
C GLY A 183 9.86 -4.09 8.67
N GLU A 184 10.84 -3.22 8.85
CA GLU A 184 10.99 -2.37 10.03
C GLU A 184 9.89 -1.29 10.06
N THR A 185 8.71 -1.70 10.46
CA THR A 185 7.50 -0.87 10.54
C THR A 185 6.77 -1.13 11.86
N PRO A 186 5.88 -0.24 12.30
CA PRO A 186 5.06 -0.49 13.49
C PRO A 186 4.25 -1.80 13.44
N LEU A 187 3.98 -2.33 12.25
CA LEU A 187 3.22 -3.57 12.06
C LEU A 187 4.06 -4.84 12.33
N LEU A 188 5.40 -4.74 12.40
CA LEU A 188 6.29 -5.89 12.55
C LEU A 188 5.98 -6.71 13.83
N ALA A 189 5.79 -6.04 14.95
CA ALA A 189 5.45 -6.69 16.23
C ALA A 189 4.16 -7.53 16.13
N SER A 190 3.15 -7.03 15.43
CA SER A 190 1.87 -7.73 15.25
C SER A 190 2.02 -9.03 14.43
N PHE A 191 2.96 -9.09 13.49
CA PHE A 191 3.25 -10.32 12.74
C PHE A 191 4.01 -11.35 13.56
N MET A 192 4.85 -10.92 14.47
CA MET A 192 5.67 -11.79 15.32
C MET A 192 4.91 -12.29 16.55
N GLY A 193 3.86 -11.56 16.98
CA GLY A 193 3.17 -11.75 18.25
C GLY A 193 3.97 -11.13 19.41
N GLU A 194 5.26 -11.42 19.49
CA GLU A 194 6.22 -10.80 20.43
C GLU A 194 7.47 -10.36 19.66
N ASP A 195 7.93 -9.15 19.93
CA ASP A 195 9.15 -8.62 19.31
C ASP A 195 10.36 -8.96 20.18
N THR A 196 10.86 -10.19 20.04
CA THR A 196 12.06 -10.69 20.74
C THR A 196 13.23 -10.90 19.77
N PRO A 197 14.49 -10.88 20.24
CA PRO A 197 15.64 -11.19 19.39
C PRO A 197 15.55 -12.54 18.70
N GLU A 198 15.01 -13.55 19.37
CA GLU A 198 14.83 -14.92 18.85
C GLU A 198 13.80 -14.93 17.72
N MET A 199 12.68 -14.22 17.89
CA MET A 199 11.65 -14.12 16.86
C MET A 199 12.18 -13.34 15.66
N ARG A 200 12.90 -12.22 15.89
CA ARG A 200 13.57 -11.48 14.81
C ARG A 200 14.54 -12.35 14.05
N ALA A 201 15.40 -13.12 14.73
CA ALA A 201 16.34 -14.05 14.10
C ALA A 201 15.62 -15.11 13.26
N LYS A 202 14.50 -15.65 13.76
CA LYS A 202 13.67 -16.61 13.03
C LYS A 202 13.07 -16.02 11.76
N PHE A 203 12.61 -14.78 11.80
CA PHE A 203 12.12 -14.11 10.59
C PHE A 203 13.25 -13.83 9.60
N LEU A 204 14.40 -13.32 10.08
CA LEU A 204 15.57 -13.02 9.26
C LEU A 204 16.13 -14.26 8.57
N SER A 205 16.14 -15.42 9.24
CA SER A 205 16.61 -16.68 8.64
C SER A 205 15.82 -17.12 7.41
N THR A 206 14.63 -16.54 7.17
CA THR A 206 13.80 -16.81 5.99
C THR A 206 14.04 -15.80 4.86
N ILE A 207 14.92 -14.82 5.03
CA ILE A 207 15.20 -13.78 4.04
C ILE A 207 16.65 -13.93 3.57
N PRO A 208 16.91 -14.42 2.35
CA PRO A 208 18.27 -14.66 1.87
C PRO A 208 19.22 -13.45 1.94
N LEU A 209 18.72 -12.22 1.71
CA LEU A 209 19.52 -10.99 1.86
C LEU A 209 19.83 -10.63 3.32
N GLY A 210 19.32 -11.38 4.32
CA GLY A 210 19.72 -11.29 5.72
C GLY A 210 19.27 -10.04 6.48
N ARG A 211 18.34 -9.26 5.94
CA ARG A 211 17.77 -8.08 6.60
C ARG A 211 16.27 -7.93 6.37
N PHE A 212 15.60 -7.24 7.28
CA PHE A 212 14.24 -6.79 7.05
C PHE A 212 14.20 -5.75 5.92
N SER A 213 13.06 -5.65 5.24
CA SER A 213 12.84 -4.55 4.31
C SER A 213 12.63 -3.24 5.07
N THR A 214 12.97 -2.15 4.42
CA THR A 214 12.85 -0.80 4.98
C THR A 214 11.79 0.01 4.25
N PRO A 215 11.27 1.10 4.85
CA PRO A 215 10.42 2.05 4.14
C PRO A 215 11.03 2.58 2.84
N GLU A 216 12.35 2.73 2.78
CA GLU A 216 13.08 3.16 1.59
C GLU A 216 13.05 2.12 0.47
N ASP A 217 13.21 0.83 0.78
CA ASP A 217 13.10 -0.25 -0.21
C ASP A 217 11.74 -0.19 -0.92
N MET A 218 10.66 0.01 -0.13
CA MET A 218 9.31 0.14 -0.68
C MET A 218 9.13 1.43 -1.48
N GLY A 219 9.67 2.53 -1.00
CA GLY A 219 9.67 3.82 -1.71
C GLY A 219 10.32 3.71 -3.08
N ASN A 220 11.48 3.04 -3.18
CA ASN A 220 12.22 2.86 -4.43
C ASN A 220 11.44 2.00 -5.44
N ALA A 221 10.88 0.86 -5.00
CA ALA A 221 10.07 -0.01 -5.85
C ALA A 221 8.78 0.67 -6.31
N ALA A 222 8.08 1.35 -5.40
CA ALA A 222 6.87 2.10 -5.68
C ALA A 222 7.15 3.23 -6.69
N CYS A 223 8.23 3.98 -6.51
CA CYS A 223 8.63 5.05 -7.42
C CYS A 223 8.85 4.53 -8.84
N PHE A 224 9.55 3.40 -9.00
CA PHE A 224 9.71 2.77 -10.32
C PHE A 224 8.37 2.43 -10.96
N LEU A 225 7.52 1.67 -10.25
CA LEU A 225 6.25 1.19 -10.82
C LEU A 225 5.27 2.32 -11.13
N CYS A 226 5.35 3.44 -10.42
CA CYS A 226 4.48 4.60 -10.64
C CYS A 226 5.05 5.63 -11.63
N SER A 227 6.34 5.52 -12.01
CA SER A 227 6.99 6.41 -12.96
C SER A 227 6.72 6.00 -14.43
N ASP A 228 7.08 6.89 -15.35
CA ASP A 228 6.98 6.62 -16.78
C ASP A 228 8.02 5.60 -17.27
N GLU A 229 9.06 5.31 -16.49
CA GLU A 229 10.01 4.22 -16.77
C GLU A 229 9.31 2.84 -16.75
N ALA A 230 8.20 2.71 -16.04
CA ALA A 230 7.37 1.50 -16.00
C ALA A 230 6.19 1.56 -16.98
N ALA A 231 6.25 2.36 -18.04
CA ALA A 231 5.12 2.57 -18.97
C ALA A 231 4.56 1.28 -19.57
N MET A 232 5.37 0.22 -19.69
CA MET A 232 4.97 -1.08 -20.24
C MET A 232 4.73 -2.14 -19.14
N VAL A 233 4.70 -1.72 -17.86
CA VAL A 233 4.52 -2.62 -16.71
C VAL A 233 3.13 -2.41 -16.10
N THR A 234 2.24 -3.40 -16.27
CA THR A 234 0.92 -3.43 -15.63
C THR A 234 0.54 -4.86 -15.26
N GLY A 235 -0.20 -5.06 -14.18
CA GLY A 235 -0.63 -6.37 -13.67
C GLY A 235 0.44 -7.16 -12.92
N VAL A 236 1.62 -6.59 -12.65
CA VAL A 236 2.68 -7.27 -11.92
C VAL A 236 2.42 -7.23 -10.41
N ALA A 237 2.78 -8.32 -9.73
CA ALA A 237 2.93 -8.38 -8.29
C ALA A 237 4.43 -8.55 -7.99
N MET A 238 5.14 -7.44 -7.82
CA MET A 238 6.60 -7.41 -7.66
C MET A 238 6.98 -7.76 -6.22
N GLU A 239 7.74 -8.82 -6.04
CA GLU A 239 8.33 -9.18 -4.77
C GLU A 239 9.46 -8.22 -4.40
N VAL A 240 9.35 -7.60 -3.21
CA VAL A 240 10.38 -6.75 -2.62
C VAL A 240 10.73 -7.39 -1.27
N ASP A 241 11.40 -8.54 -1.34
CA ASP A 241 11.38 -9.50 -0.27
C ASP A 241 12.77 -10.09 0.10
N GLY A 242 13.80 -9.67 -0.57
CA GLY A 242 15.16 -10.19 -0.33
C GLY A 242 15.33 -11.68 -0.64
N GLY A 243 14.48 -12.23 -1.53
CA GLY A 243 14.51 -13.64 -1.94
C GLY A 243 13.65 -14.55 -1.05
N ARG A 244 12.74 -14.01 -0.24
CA ARG A 244 11.89 -14.78 0.70
C ARG A 244 10.97 -15.78 0.00
N CYS A 245 10.56 -15.52 -1.23
CA CYS A 245 9.60 -16.32 -1.97
C CYS A 245 10.22 -17.35 -2.95
N ILE A 246 11.54 -17.44 -3.01
CA ILE A 246 12.29 -18.41 -3.86
C ILE A 246 12.98 -19.47 -3.04
#